data_cbaa1f945a63440a7de7cc882a813399
#
_entry.id   cbaa1f945a63440a7de7cc882a813399
#
_cell.length_a   1.000
_cell.length_b   1.000
_cell.length_c   1.000
_cell.angle_alpha   90.00
_cell.angle_beta   90.00
_cell.angle_gamma   90.00
#
_symmetry.space_group_name_H-M   'P 1'
#
loop_
_entity.id
_entity.type
_entity.pdbx_description
1 polymer ?
#
loop_
_entity_poly.entity_id
_entity_poly.type
_entity_poly.pdbx_seq_one_letter_code
_entity_poly.pdbx_strand_id
1 'polypeptide(L)'
;MQRQLVDFKNVTIQIDSQKYFNDVNFSIKKGEFVFLIGKTGSGKSSLLKSIYGEKKIIEGDAFISDFNLCKLKNDKIPVLRRRIGIIFQDFKLLNDRNVYNNLVFVLRSTGWKNKELIKERIIECLAKVHITKLKNKLTSQLSGGEIQKVVICRALLNNPEIIIADEPTGNLDPMSSIEIMEILKEININGNTILVATHDFELLKKYGNRFMKCTNGNIEFIEKKNLKLDNIYK
;
A
#
# COMPACT_ATOMS: atom_id res chain seq x y z
N MET A 1 -19.33 -15.32 6.89
CA MET A 1 -18.22 -15.32 5.91
C MET A 1 -17.57 -13.95 5.90
N GLN A 2 -16.26 -13.83 6.10
CA GLN A 2 -15.56 -12.56 5.95
C GLN A 2 -15.60 -12.13 4.47
N ARG A 3 -16.03 -10.88 4.22
CA ARG A 3 -16.14 -10.31 2.87
C ARG A 3 -14.77 -10.18 2.23
N GLN A 4 -14.60 -10.67 0.98
CA GLN A 4 -13.41 -10.41 0.16
C GLN A 4 -13.35 -8.90 -0.14
N LEU A 5 -12.18 -8.30 0.07
CA LEU A 5 -11.93 -6.89 -0.23
C LEU A 5 -11.26 -6.72 -1.59
N VAL A 6 -10.32 -7.61 -1.92
CA VAL A 6 -9.73 -7.72 -3.25
C VAL A 6 -10.02 -9.12 -3.76
N ASP A 7 -10.51 -9.23 -5.00
CA ASP A 7 -10.83 -10.52 -5.65
C ASP A 7 -10.45 -10.46 -7.13
N PHE A 8 -9.49 -11.28 -7.53
CA PHE A 8 -8.97 -11.39 -8.90
C PHE A 8 -9.18 -12.82 -9.37
N LYS A 9 -9.87 -13.00 -10.51
CA LYS A 9 -10.17 -14.31 -11.13
C LYS A 9 -9.86 -14.27 -12.61
N ASN A 10 -8.93 -15.12 -13.04
CA ASN A 10 -8.47 -15.27 -14.41
C ASN A 10 -8.09 -13.94 -15.05
N VAL A 11 -7.38 -13.09 -14.28
CA VAL A 11 -7.10 -11.71 -14.66
C VAL A 11 -5.86 -11.61 -15.53
N THR A 12 -5.96 -10.92 -16.66
CA THR A 12 -4.84 -10.51 -17.50
C THR A 12 -4.51 -9.04 -17.24
N ILE A 13 -3.27 -8.76 -16.80
CA ILE A 13 -2.78 -7.41 -16.51
C ILE A 13 -1.75 -7.01 -17.55
N GLN A 14 -1.94 -5.88 -18.19
CA GLN A 14 -0.94 -5.30 -19.10
C GLN A 14 0.16 -4.59 -18.30
N ILE A 15 1.41 -5.05 -18.46
CA ILE A 15 2.58 -4.46 -17.80
C ILE A 15 3.20 -3.37 -18.68
N ASP A 16 3.46 -3.71 -19.93
CA ASP A 16 3.92 -2.81 -20.99
C ASP A 16 3.32 -3.23 -22.34
N SER A 17 3.81 -2.73 -23.47
CA SER A 17 3.26 -3.01 -24.80
C SER A 17 3.30 -4.49 -25.20
N GLN A 18 4.16 -5.30 -24.59
CA GLN A 18 4.38 -6.69 -25.00
C GLN A 18 4.32 -7.72 -23.86
N LYS A 19 4.28 -7.26 -22.59
CA LYS A 19 4.35 -8.13 -21.41
C LYS A 19 3.07 -8.09 -20.63
N TYR A 20 2.55 -9.26 -20.27
CA TYR A 20 1.32 -9.44 -19.54
C TYR A 20 1.51 -10.39 -18.37
N PHE A 21 0.73 -10.19 -17.29
CA PHE A 21 0.40 -11.24 -16.36
C PHE A 21 -0.88 -11.90 -16.83
N ASN A 22 -0.84 -13.21 -17.01
CA ASN A 22 -1.99 -13.98 -17.44
C ASN A 22 -2.49 -14.86 -16.31
N ASP A 23 -3.81 -15.07 -16.27
CA ASP A 23 -4.46 -15.97 -15.33
C ASP A 23 -4.15 -15.69 -13.84
N VAL A 24 -4.10 -14.41 -13.48
CA VAL A 24 -3.86 -14.00 -12.10
C VAL A 24 -5.09 -14.29 -11.24
N ASN A 25 -4.89 -15.13 -10.23
CA ASN A 25 -5.94 -15.57 -9.32
C ASN A 25 -5.51 -15.35 -7.85
N PHE A 26 -6.18 -14.46 -7.13
CA PHE A 26 -5.99 -14.29 -5.69
C PHE A 26 -7.13 -13.52 -5.05
N SER A 27 -7.25 -13.65 -3.73
CA SER A 27 -8.18 -12.83 -2.96
C SER A 27 -7.57 -12.39 -1.63
N ILE A 28 -7.94 -11.18 -1.18
CA ILE A 28 -7.58 -10.63 0.12
C ILE A 28 -8.87 -10.29 0.87
N LYS A 29 -9.03 -10.82 2.08
CA LYS A 29 -10.16 -10.52 2.95
C LYS A 29 -9.94 -9.21 3.71
N LYS A 30 -11.03 -8.58 4.12
CA LYS A 30 -10.97 -7.39 4.97
C LYS A 30 -10.26 -7.71 6.30
N GLY A 31 -9.32 -6.83 6.70
CA GLY A 31 -8.52 -6.96 7.92
C GLY A 31 -7.31 -7.88 7.81
N GLU A 32 -7.04 -8.47 6.64
CA GLU A 32 -5.81 -9.27 6.46
C GLU A 32 -4.57 -8.40 6.34
N PHE A 33 -3.44 -8.93 6.84
CA PHE A 33 -2.10 -8.43 6.59
C PHE A 33 -1.39 -9.42 5.66
N VAL A 34 -1.15 -9.01 4.42
CA VAL A 34 -0.58 -9.87 3.37
C VAL A 34 0.75 -9.30 2.89
N PHE A 35 1.74 -10.16 2.77
CA PHE A 35 3.02 -9.82 2.13
C PHE A 35 3.06 -10.33 0.69
N LEU A 36 3.39 -9.43 -0.24
CA LEU A 36 3.69 -9.76 -1.63
C LEU A 36 5.20 -9.91 -1.79
N ILE A 37 5.66 -11.12 -2.05
CA ILE A 37 7.07 -11.48 -2.15
C ILE A 37 7.45 -11.90 -3.57
N GLY A 38 8.73 -11.86 -3.87
CA GLY A 38 9.29 -12.24 -5.16
C GLY A 38 10.50 -11.40 -5.51
N LYS A 39 11.33 -11.88 -6.43
CA LYS A 39 12.55 -11.15 -6.82
C LYS A 39 12.25 -9.79 -7.47
N THR A 40 13.27 -8.94 -7.50
CA THR A 40 13.22 -7.69 -8.26
C THR A 40 12.87 -7.98 -9.72
N GLY A 41 11.94 -7.22 -10.28
CA GLY A 41 11.47 -7.43 -11.64
C GLY A 41 10.41 -8.54 -11.82
N SER A 42 9.99 -9.27 -10.76
CA SER A 42 8.93 -10.29 -10.86
C SER A 42 7.55 -9.72 -11.17
N GLY A 43 7.37 -8.38 -11.05
CA GLY A 43 6.12 -7.69 -11.34
C GLY A 43 5.29 -7.27 -10.12
N LYS A 44 5.83 -7.37 -8.90
CA LYS A 44 5.12 -6.95 -7.68
C LYS A 44 4.52 -5.54 -7.79
N SER A 45 5.33 -4.55 -8.17
CA SER A 45 4.86 -3.17 -8.35
C SER A 45 3.82 -3.05 -9.46
N SER A 46 3.90 -3.84 -10.53
CA SER A 46 2.89 -3.85 -11.59
C SER A 46 1.56 -4.42 -11.10
N LEU A 47 1.59 -5.47 -10.29
CA LEU A 47 0.40 -6.01 -9.63
C LEU A 47 -0.22 -4.97 -8.69
N LEU A 48 0.58 -4.33 -7.83
CA LEU A 48 0.08 -3.26 -6.94
C LEU A 48 -0.55 -2.12 -7.77
N LYS A 49 0.08 -1.70 -8.86
CA LYS A 49 -0.40 -0.66 -9.78
C LYS A 49 -1.74 -1.01 -10.43
N SER A 50 -1.99 -2.28 -10.71
CA SER A 50 -3.29 -2.72 -11.24
C SER A 50 -4.41 -2.56 -10.21
N ILE A 51 -4.14 -2.81 -8.93
CA ILE A 51 -5.13 -2.71 -7.84
C ILE A 51 -5.62 -1.26 -7.67
N TYR A 52 -4.75 -0.26 -7.82
CA TYR A 52 -5.18 1.15 -7.72
C TYR A 52 -5.38 1.85 -9.08
N GLY A 53 -5.57 1.05 -10.15
CA GLY A 53 -5.99 1.54 -11.46
C GLY A 53 -4.93 2.37 -12.20
N GLU A 54 -3.63 2.09 -12.03
CA GLU A 54 -2.55 2.68 -12.83
C GLU A 54 -2.15 1.76 -13.99
N LYS A 55 -2.25 0.43 -13.80
CA LYS A 55 -2.08 -0.55 -14.87
C LYS A 55 -3.43 -1.08 -15.31
N LYS A 56 -3.60 -1.25 -16.62
CA LYS A 56 -4.86 -1.69 -17.20
C LYS A 56 -5.04 -3.20 -17.01
N ILE A 57 -6.24 -3.59 -16.59
CA ILE A 57 -6.72 -4.96 -16.63
C ILE A 57 -7.44 -5.16 -17.95
N ILE A 58 -7.07 -6.21 -18.69
CA ILE A 58 -7.57 -6.47 -20.06
C ILE A 58 -8.71 -7.47 -20.03
N GLU A 59 -8.54 -8.55 -19.25
CA GLU A 59 -9.46 -9.68 -19.18
C GLU A 59 -9.62 -10.17 -17.74
N GLY A 60 -10.66 -10.96 -17.51
CA GLY A 60 -10.99 -11.58 -16.23
C GLY A 60 -11.93 -10.74 -15.36
N ASP A 61 -12.10 -11.16 -14.13
CA ASP A 61 -12.88 -10.49 -13.11
C ASP A 61 -11.98 -9.97 -11.99
N ALA A 62 -11.89 -8.65 -11.86
CA ALA A 62 -11.08 -8.00 -10.84
C ALA A 62 -11.90 -6.99 -10.05
N PHE A 63 -11.98 -7.21 -8.75
CA PHE A 63 -12.73 -6.35 -7.85
C PHE A 63 -11.87 -5.85 -6.70
N ILE A 64 -12.11 -4.62 -6.29
CA ILE A 64 -11.71 -4.05 -5.01
C ILE A 64 -12.93 -3.40 -4.37
N SER A 65 -13.35 -3.92 -3.21
CA SER A 65 -14.61 -3.53 -2.60
C SER A 65 -15.78 -3.69 -3.58
N ASP A 66 -16.40 -2.59 -3.99
CA ASP A 66 -17.50 -2.48 -4.96
C ASP A 66 -17.05 -2.05 -6.37
N PHE A 67 -15.75 -1.81 -6.57
CA PHE A 67 -15.21 -1.40 -7.87
C PHE A 67 -14.83 -2.60 -8.73
N ASN A 68 -15.41 -2.69 -9.93
CA ASN A 68 -14.94 -3.60 -10.97
C ASN A 68 -13.82 -2.90 -11.75
N LEU A 69 -12.58 -3.39 -11.59
CA LEU A 69 -11.39 -2.78 -12.18
C LEU A 69 -11.32 -2.96 -13.70
N CYS A 70 -11.93 -4.03 -14.23
CA CYS A 70 -11.98 -4.26 -15.70
C CYS A 70 -12.87 -3.26 -16.42
N LYS A 71 -13.90 -2.74 -15.72
CA LYS A 71 -14.87 -1.78 -16.25
C LYS A 71 -14.66 -0.37 -15.70
N LEU A 72 -13.52 -0.12 -15.03
CA LEU A 72 -13.26 1.14 -14.38
C LEU A 72 -12.99 2.25 -15.39
N LYS A 73 -13.86 3.27 -15.40
CA LYS A 73 -13.67 4.47 -16.21
C LYS A 73 -12.67 5.42 -15.58
N ASN A 74 -11.98 6.21 -16.39
CA ASN A 74 -10.94 7.14 -15.93
C ASN A 74 -11.45 8.17 -14.89
N ASP A 75 -12.70 8.64 -15.01
CA ASP A 75 -13.34 9.54 -14.06
C ASP A 75 -13.58 8.90 -12.68
N LYS A 76 -13.61 7.57 -12.58
CA LYS A 76 -13.80 6.81 -11.34
C LYS A 76 -12.47 6.43 -10.66
N ILE A 77 -11.34 6.50 -11.35
CA ILE A 77 -10.03 6.21 -10.76
C ILE A 77 -9.75 7.08 -9.51
N PRO A 78 -10.01 8.40 -9.49
CA PRO A 78 -9.82 9.20 -8.28
C PRO A 78 -10.72 8.75 -7.11
N VAL A 79 -11.91 8.25 -7.39
CA VAL A 79 -12.84 7.73 -6.36
C VAL A 79 -12.31 6.42 -5.78
N LEU A 80 -11.86 5.50 -6.63
CA LEU A 80 -11.18 4.26 -6.20
C LEU A 80 -9.98 4.59 -5.32
N ARG A 81 -9.09 5.50 -5.76
CA ARG A 81 -7.86 5.84 -5.03
C ARG A 81 -8.11 6.47 -3.66
N ARG A 82 -9.28 7.08 -3.41
CA ARG A 82 -9.65 7.54 -2.06
C ARG A 82 -9.94 6.39 -1.09
N ARG A 83 -10.31 5.21 -1.62
CA ARG A 83 -10.52 3.98 -0.81
C ARG A 83 -9.23 3.21 -0.54
N ILE A 84 -8.12 3.63 -1.15
CA ILE A 84 -6.83 2.96 -1.09
C ILE A 84 -5.79 3.92 -0.52
N GLY A 85 -5.12 3.54 0.55
CA GLY A 85 -3.94 4.24 1.04
C GLY A 85 -2.71 3.71 0.29
N ILE A 86 -1.94 4.58 -0.36
CA ILE A 86 -0.77 4.16 -1.14
C ILE A 86 0.48 4.69 -0.48
N ILE A 87 1.41 3.79 -0.17
CA ILE A 87 2.75 4.07 0.34
C ILE A 87 3.73 3.72 -0.77
N PHE A 88 4.33 4.75 -1.37
CA PHE A 88 5.31 4.61 -2.44
C PHE A 88 6.72 4.45 -1.89
N GLN A 89 7.58 3.76 -2.63
CA GLN A 89 9.00 3.59 -2.29
C GLN A 89 9.76 4.93 -2.25
N ASP A 90 9.40 5.90 -3.09
CA ASP A 90 10.07 7.20 -3.29
C ASP A 90 9.37 8.36 -2.55
N PHE A 91 8.73 8.10 -1.43
CA PHE A 91 8.03 9.03 -0.54
C PHE A 91 7.00 9.96 -1.21
N LYS A 92 7.35 10.67 -2.30
CA LYS A 92 6.50 11.60 -3.07
C LYS A 92 5.84 12.67 -2.18
N LEU A 93 6.62 13.31 -1.31
CA LEU A 93 6.21 14.47 -0.54
C LEU A 93 6.62 15.76 -1.24
N LEU A 94 5.92 16.86 -0.96
CA LEU A 94 6.24 18.19 -1.45
C LEU A 94 7.32 18.79 -0.53
N ASN A 95 8.52 19.00 -1.08
CA ASN A 95 9.69 19.39 -0.30
C ASN A 95 9.67 20.86 0.17
N ASP A 96 8.88 21.71 -0.50
CA ASP A 96 8.68 23.12 -0.19
C ASP A 96 7.69 23.37 0.95
N ARG A 97 7.10 22.29 1.53
CA ARG A 97 6.04 22.37 2.53
C ARG A 97 6.39 21.63 3.81
N ASN A 98 5.84 22.12 4.91
CA ASN A 98 5.87 21.38 6.18
C ASN A 98 4.95 20.16 6.13
N VAL A 99 5.05 19.28 7.14
CA VAL A 99 4.24 18.07 7.27
C VAL A 99 2.75 18.39 7.19
N TYR A 100 2.27 19.36 7.97
CA TYR A 100 0.85 19.73 8.01
C TYR A 100 0.33 20.15 6.64
N ASN A 101 1.04 21.00 5.92
CA ASN A 101 0.63 21.51 4.62
C ASN A 101 0.68 20.42 3.52
N ASN A 102 1.58 19.44 3.61
CA ASN A 102 1.55 18.25 2.77
C ASN A 102 0.23 17.48 2.93
N LEU A 103 -0.20 17.28 4.18
CA LEU A 103 -1.42 16.53 4.49
C LEU A 103 -2.69 17.32 4.12
N VAL A 104 -2.72 18.64 4.38
CA VAL A 104 -3.81 19.54 3.94
C VAL A 104 -3.97 19.50 2.43
N PHE A 105 -2.87 19.51 1.69
CA PHE A 105 -2.93 19.45 0.22
C PHE A 105 -3.66 18.20 -0.26
N VAL A 106 -3.38 17.04 0.31
CA VAL A 106 -4.03 15.77 -0.06
C VAL A 106 -5.54 15.82 0.26
N LEU A 107 -5.92 16.23 1.46
CA LEU A 107 -7.33 16.29 1.84
C LEU A 107 -8.13 17.24 0.94
N ARG A 108 -7.58 18.43 0.66
CA ARG A 108 -8.21 19.38 -0.27
C ARG A 108 -8.35 18.81 -1.68
N SER A 109 -7.31 18.17 -2.20
CA SER A 109 -7.32 17.54 -3.52
C SER A 109 -8.32 16.38 -3.60
N THR A 110 -8.67 15.77 -2.47
CA THR A 110 -9.67 14.71 -2.39
C THR A 110 -11.07 15.20 -2.03
N GLY A 111 -11.28 16.53 -1.99
CA GLY A 111 -12.61 17.17 -1.91
C GLY A 111 -13.01 17.60 -0.49
N TRP A 112 -12.12 17.55 0.49
CA TRP A 112 -12.41 18.08 1.81
C TRP A 112 -12.42 19.62 1.80
N LYS A 113 -13.49 20.25 2.31
CA LYS A 113 -13.67 21.70 2.31
C LYS A 113 -13.62 22.33 3.71
N ASN A 114 -14.12 21.62 4.70
CA ASN A 114 -14.20 22.12 6.08
C ASN A 114 -12.81 22.14 6.72
N LYS A 115 -12.33 23.32 7.15
CA LYS A 115 -10.99 23.53 7.73
C LYS A 115 -10.81 22.81 9.07
N GLU A 116 -11.84 22.80 9.91
CA GLU A 116 -11.78 22.18 11.25
C GLU A 116 -11.70 20.65 11.12
N LEU A 117 -12.55 20.05 10.28
CA LEU A 117 -12.49 18.60 10.03
C LEU A 117 -11.16 18.18 9.40
N ILE A 118 -10.58 19.00 8.51
CA ILE A 118 -9.24 18.76 7.96
C ILE A 118 -8.19 18.74 9.07
N LYS A 119 -8.22 19.73 9.97
CA LYS A 119 -7.28 19.85 11.08
C LYS A 119 -7.41 18.66 12.05
N GLU A 120 -8.62 18.33 12.46
CA GLU A 120 -8.90 17.19 13.34
C GLU A 120 -8.39 15.88 12.70
N ARG A 121 -8.72 15.64 11.44
CA ARG A 121 -8.29 14.44 10.74
C ARG A 121 -6.77 14.32 10.62
N ILE A 122 -6.08 15.42 10.34
CA ILE A 122 -4.62 15.43 10.29
C ILE A 122 -4.02 15.10 11.66
N ILE A 123 -4.51 15.72 12.72
CA ILE A 123 -4.01 15.47 14.08
C ILE A 123 -4.24 14.00 14.49
N GLU A 124 -5.41 13.44 14.19
CA GLU A 124 -5.72 12.03 14.42
C GLU A 124 -4.72 11.11 13.68
N CYS A 125 -4.49 11.37 12.39
CA CYS A 125 -3.56 10.54 11.60
C CYS A 125 -2.11 10.67 12.06
N LEU A 126 -1.66 11.89 12.44
CA LEU A 126 -0.32 12.11 13.00
C LEU A 126 -0.12 11.37 14.33
N ALA A 127 -1.17 11.31 15.16
CA ALA A 127 -1.14 10.56 16.42
C ALA A 127 -0.99 9.05 16.17
N LYS A 128 -1.71 8.49 15.18
CA LYS A 128 -1.63 7.07 14.80
C LYS A 128 -0.24 6.61 14.36
N VAL A 129 0.59 7.53 13.88
CA VAL A 129 1.97 7.23 13.44
C VAL A 129 3.02 7.88 14.36
N HIS A 130 2.62 8.36 15.55
CA HIS A 130 3.47 8.87 16.63
C HIS A 130 4.35 10.09 16.26
N ILE A 131 3.90 10.95 15.33
CA ILE A 131 4.65 12.14 14.87
C ILE A 131 3.93 13.47 15.02
N THR A 132 2.99 13.60 15.95
CA THR A 132 2.22 14.84 16.17
C THR A 132 3.11 16.05 16.38
N LYS A 133 4.27 15.88 17.02
CA LYS A 133 5.24 16.97 17.29
C LYS A 133 5.91 17.51 16.02
N LEU A 134 5.92 16.73 14.94
CA LEU A 134 6.60 17.07 13.68
C LEU A 134 5.73 17.89 12.72
N LYS A 135 4.47 18.16 13.04
CA LYS A 135 3.49 18.78 12.14
C LYS A 135 3.95 20.07 11.45
N ASN A 136 4.76 20.87 12.12
CA ASN A 136 5.25 22.17 11.61
C ASN A 136 6.63 22.08 10.97
N LYS A 137 7.37 20.96 11.07
CA LYS A 137 8.68 20.79 10.45
C LYS A 137 8.56 20.71 8.93
N LEU A 138 9.51 21.27 8.21
CA LEU A 138 9.67 21.05 6.78
C LEU A 138 10.04 19.59 6.52
N THR A 139 9.57 19.02 5.42
CA THR A 139 9.90 17.62 5.08
C THR A 139 11.38 17.39 4.85
N SER A 140 12.11 18.43 4.39
CA SER A 140 13.56 18.41 4.24
C SER A 140 14.36 18.34 5.56
N GLN A 141 13.71 18.56 6.71
CA GLN A 141 14.33 18.52 8.03
C GLN A 141 14.09 17.18 8.75
N LEU A 142 13.42 16.24 8.10
CA LEU A 142 13.03 14.95 8.67
C LEU A 142 14.05 13.87 8.33
N SER A 143 14.24 12.92 9.27
CA SER A 143 14.96 11.68 8.97
C SER A 143 14.16 10.80 8.01
N GLY A 144 14.79 9.79 7.39
CA GLY A 144 14.11 8.85 6.50
C GLY A 144 12.91 8.14 7.16
N GLY A 145 13.07 7.68 8.40
CA GLY A 145 12.00 7.07 9.18
C GLY A 145 10.86 8.04 9.50
N GLU A 146 11.17 9.31 9.84
CA GLU A 146 10.16 10.35 10.05
C GLU A 146 9.40 10.68 8.76
N ILE A 147 10.10 10.77 7.61
CA ILE A 147 9.48 10.94 6.29
C ILE A 147 8.51 9.79 6.01
N GLN A 148 8.95 8.55 6.25
CA GLN A 148 8.10 7.38 6.02
C GLN A 148 6.84 7.38 6.91
N LYS A 149 6.95 7.80 8.17
CA LYS A 149 5.78 7.99 9.04
C LYS A 149 4.81 9.04 8.47
N VAL A 150 5.31 10.14 7.88
CA VAL A 150 4.47 11.14 7.19
C VAL A 150 3.77 10.51 5.96
N VAL A 151 4.46 9.66 5.20
CA VAL A 151 3.87 8.95 4.05
C VAL A 151 2.76 8.00 4.49
N ILE A 152 2.96 7.26 5.60
CA ILE A 152 1.91 6.41 6.18
C ILE A 152 0.72 7.27 6.66
N CYS A 153 0.99 8.37 7.38
CA CYS A 153 -0.04 9.33 7.80
C CYS A 153 -0.87 9.81 6.59
N ARG A 154 -0.21 10.19 5.49
CA ARG A 154 -0.85 10.58 4.23
C ARG A 154 -1.76 9.48 3.69
N ALA A 155 -1.31 8.24 3.72
CA ALA A 155 -2.09 7.10 3.24
C ALA A 155 -3.38 6.88 4.06
N LEU A 156 -3.38 7.24 5.34
CA LEU A 156 -4.53 7.10 6.25
C LEU A 156 -5.61 8.18 6.11
N LEU A 157 -5.30 9.32 5.47
CA LEU A 157 -6.14 10.54 5.53
C LEU A 157 -7.61 10.31 5.12
N ASN A 158 -7.86 9.53 4.08
CA ASN A 158 -9.21 9.29 3.53
C ASN A 158 -9.90 8.04 4.11
N ASN A 159 -9.48 7.53 5.27
CA ASN A 159 -10.01 6.29 5.85
C ASN A 159 -10.02 5.13 4.85
N PRO A 160 -8.86 4.72 4.29
CA PRO A 160 -8.80 3.70 3.27
C PRO A 160 -9.28 2.34 3.78
N GLU A 161 -9.86 1.54 2.90
CA GLU A 161 -10.25 0.15 3.19
C GLU A 161 -9.04 -0.79 3.15
N ILE A 162 -8.04 -0.43 2.33
CA ILE A 162 -6.76 -1.14 2.19
C ILE A 162 -5.61 -0.15 2.10
N ILE A 163 -4.48 -0.51 2.69
CA ILE A 163 -3.20 0.16 2.51
C ILE A 163 -2.31 -0.74 1.66
N ILE A 164 -1.78 -0.19 0.58
CA ILE A 164 -0.85 -0.84 -0.34
C ILE A 164 0.50 -0.17 -0.18
N ALA A 165 1.52 -0.93 0.21
CA ALA A 165 2.87 -0.44 0.40
C ALA A 165 3.85 -1.16 -0.54
N ASP A 166 4.57 -0.40 -1.34
CA ASP A 166 5.63 -0.90 -2.22
C ASP A 166 6.98 -0.58 -1.61
N GLU A 167 7.68 -1.60 -1.08
CA GLU A 167 8.97 -1.51 -0.40
C GLU A 167 9.03 -0.40 0.68
N PRO A 168 8.12 -0.41 1.68
CA PRO A 168 7.99 0.71 2.62
C PRO A 168 9.20 0.93 3.54
N THR A 169 10.12 -0.01 3.59
CA THR A 169 11.33 0.02 4.43
C THR A 169 12.63 0.01 3.64
N GLY A 170 12.57 -0.05 2.30
CA GLY A 170 13.72 -0.29 1.44
C GLY A 170 14.84 0.76 1.52
N ASN A 171 14.55 1.98 1.99
CA ASN A 171 15.51 3.08 2.12
C ASN A 171 15.76 3.49 3.58
N LEU A 172 15.46 2.60 4.55
CA LEU A 172 15.54 2.89 5.96
C LEU A 172 16.61 2.02 6.64
N ASP A 173 17.14 2.53 7.75
CA ASP A 173 17.96 1.73 8.66
C ASP A 173 17.11 0.63 9.34
N PRO A 174 17.74 -0.42 9.90
CA PRO A 174 17.03 -1.55 10.49
C PRO A 174 16.08 -1.17 11.64
N MET A 175 16.45 -0.18 12.46
CA MET A 175 15.62 0.25 13.60
C MET A 175 14.38 0.98 13.10
N SER A 176 14.55 1.92 12.17
CA SER A 176 13.43 2.62 11.52
C SER A 176 12.52 1.64 10.77
N SER A 177 13.08 0.61 10.12
CA SER A 177 12.31 -0.44 9.42
C SER A 177 11.40 -1.20 10.38
N ILE A 178 11.90 -1.55 11.56
CA ILE A 178 11.11 -2.21 12.61
C ILE A 178 9.97 -1.29 13.08
N GLU A 179 10.25 -0.01 13.36
CA GLU A 179 9.23 0.95 13.79
C GLU A 179 8.11 1.11 12.75
N ILE A 180 8.46 1.20 11.47
CA ILE A 180 7.47 1.29 10.39
C ILE A 180 6.59 0.04 10.34
N MET A 181 7.17 -1.15 10.49
CA MET A 181 6.41 -2.40 10.49
C MET A 181 5.48 -2.52 11.71
N GLU A 182 5.92 -2.08 12.89
CA GLU A 182 5.05 -2.04 14.08
C GLU A 182 3.87 -1.08 13.88
N ILE A 183 4.10 0.11 13.33
CA ILE A 183 3.02 1.06 12.98
C ILE A 183 2.02 0.43 12.00
N LEU A 184 2.50 -0.24 10.94
CA LEU A 184 1.61 -0.92 9.99
C LEU A 184 0.81 -2.04 10.67
N LYS A 185 1.42 -2.77 11.59
CA LYS A 185 0.76 -3.81 12.37
C LYS A 185 -0.32 -3.25 13.30
N GLU A 186 -0.06 -2.14 14.00
CA GLU A 186 -1.05 -1.43 14.82
C GLU A 186 -2.24 -0.95 13.97
N ILE A 187 -1.98 -0.40 12.78
CA ILE A 187 -3.02 0.02 11.84
C ILE A 187 -3.87 -1.19 11.40
N ASN A 188 -3.24 -2.35 11.17
CA ASN A 188 -3.97 -3.57 10.81
C ASN A 188 -4.82 -4.10 11.96
N ILE A 189 -4.30 -4.13 13.19
CA ILE A 189 -5.04 -4.53 14.40
C ILE A 189 -6.29 -3.66 14.59
N ASN A 190 -6.21 -2.38 14.22
CA ASN A 190 -7.34 -1.44 14.23
C ASN A 190 -8.31 -1.63 13.04
N GLY A 191 -8.17 -2.71 12.26
CA GLY A 191 -9.14 -3.16 11.25
C GLY A 191 -8.82 -2.81 9.80
N ASN A 192 -7.72 -2.12 9.51
CA ASN A 192 -7.32 -1.87 8.12
C ASN A 192 -6.73 -3.13 7.48
N THR A 193 -7.04 -3.33 6.20
CA THR A 193 -6.36 -4.35 5.38
C THR A 193 -5.03 -3.82 4.90
N ILE A 194 -3.98 -4.64 4.89
CA ILE A 194 -2.64 -4.21 4.48
C ILE A 194 -2.04 -5.21 3.50
N LEU A 195 -1.53 -4.70 2.38
CA LEU A 195 -0.74 -5.43 1.39
C LEU A 195 0.63 -4.77 1.26
N VAL A 196 1.68 -5.46 1.67
CA VAL A 196 3.07 -4.97 1.64
C VAL A 196 3.87 -5.77 0.63
N ALA A 197 4.41 -5.13 -0.40
CA ALA A 197 5.45 -5.72 -1.23
C ALA A 197 6.82 -5.45 -0.59
N THR A 198 7.57 -6.49 -0.33
CA THR A 198 8.95 -6.39 0.16
C THR A 198 9.76 -7.63 -0.17
N HIS A 199 11.08 -7.47 -0.19
CA HIS A 199 12.05 -8.55 -0.32
C HIS A 199 12.89 -8.74 0.96
N ASP A 200 12.61 -7.98 2.03
CA ASP A 200 13.33 -8.08 3.31
C ASP A 200 12.90 -9.34 4.08
N PHE A 201 13.75 -10.37 4.04
CA PHE A 201 13.48 -11.67 4.65
C PHE A 201 13.33 -11.61 6.18
N GLU A 202 14.09 -10.77 6.85
CA GLU A 202 14.02 -10.67 8.33
C GLU A 202 12.67 -10.08 8.76
N LEU A 203 12.19 -9.05 8.04
CA LEU A 203 10.86 -8.51 8.28
C LEU A 203 9.76 -9.52 7.96
N LEU A 204 9.89 -10.27 6.86
CA LEU A 204 8.94 -11.33 6.52
C LEU A 204 8.87 -12.41 7.57
N LYS A 205 10.02 -12.87 8.09
CA LYS A 205 10.12 -13.88 9.15
C LYS A 205 9.45 -13.39 10.45
N LYS A 206 9.71 -12.13 10.83
CA LYS A 206 9.20 -11.53 12.08
C LYS A 206 7.69 -11.23 12.00
N TYR A 207 7.24 -10.58 10.93
CA TYR A 207 5.89 -10.01 10.82
C TYR A 207 4.94 -10.81 9.94
N GLY A 208 5.46 -11.64 9.05
CA GLY A 208 4.65 -12.34 8.05
C GLY A 208 3.83 -13.49 8.61
N ASN A 209 2.56 -13.54 8.22
CA ASN A 209 1.66 -14.67 8.46
C ASN A 209 1.05 -15.21 7.17
N ARG A 210 0.80 -14.34 6.18
CA ARG A 210 0.22 -14.70 4.89
C ARG A 210 1.05 -14.09 3.78
N PHE A 211 1.48 -14.92 2.84
CA PHE A 211 2.37 -14.53 1.76
C PHE A 211 1.75 -14.82 0.41
N MET A 212 1.87 -13.86 -0.50
CA MET A 212 1.62 -14.01 -1.93
C MET A 212 2.96 -13.96 -2.64
N LYS A 213 3.35 -15.03 -3.32
CA LYS A 213 4.57 -15.06 -4.14
C LYS A 213 4.23 -14.67 -5.57
N CYS A 214 4.99 -13.72 -6.10
CA CYS A 214 4.94 -13.29 -7.48
C CYS A 214 6.14 -13.87 -8.24
N THR A 215 5.89 -14.80 -9.16
CA THR A 215 6.94 -15.45 -9.96
C THR A 215 6.53 -15.46 -11.43
N ASN A 216 7.26 -14.74 -12.28
CA ASN A 216 7.03 -14.69 -13.73
C ASN A 216 5.56 -14.41 -14.14
N GLY A 217 4.89 -13.52 -13.38
CA GLY A 217 3.50 -13.16 -13.63
C GLY A 217 2.45 -14.07 -12.98
N ASN A 218 2.86 -15.16 -12.35
CA ASN A 218 1.98 -16.01 -11.57
C ASN A 218 1.94 -15.56 -10.10
N ILE A 219 0.79 -15.69 -9.47
CA ILE A 219 0.57 -15.38 -8.05
C ILE A 219 0.13 -16.65 -7.35
N GLU A 220 0.85 -17.01 -6.30
CA GLU A 220 0.51 -18.15 -5.44
C GLU A 220 0.57 -17.77 -3.96
N PHE A 221 -0.29 -18.38 -3.13
CA PHE A 221 -0.20 -18.23 -1.67
C PHE A 221 0.79 -19.24 -1.10
N ILE A 222 1.66 -18.75 -0.20
CA ILE A 222 2.64 -19.57 0.51
C ILE A 222 2.33 -19.53 2.00
N GLU A 223 2.36 -20.71 2.65
CA GLU A 223 2.30 -20.81 4.09
C GLU A 223 3.63 -20.41 4.74
N LYS A 224 3.57 -19.86 5.95
CA LYS A 224 4.76 -19.42 6.70
C LYS A 224 5.83 -20.50 6.86
N LYS A 225 5.42 -21.77 7.07
CA LYS A 225 6.36 -22.92 7.17
C LYS A 225 7.18 -23.16 5.92
N ASN A 226 6.69 -22.71 4.75
CA ASN A 226 7.32 -22.84 3.44
C ASN A 226 8.10 -21.59 3.03
N LEU A 227 8.17 -20.57 3.91
CA LEU A 227 8.94 -19.36 3.65
C LEU A 227 10.44 -19.66 3.76
N LYS A 228 11.13 -19.68 2.62
CA LYS A 228 12.58 -19.86 2.51
C LYS A 228 13.16 -18.71 1.69
N LEU A 229 14.46 -18.42 1.89
CA LEU A 229 15.18 -17.42 1.08
C LEU A 229 15.02 -17.68 -0.41
N ASP A 230 15.08 -18.94 -0.83
CA ASP A 230 14.88 -19.36 -2.22
C ASP A 230 13.51 -18.95 -2.78
N ASN A 231 12.48 -18.85 -1.95
CA ASN A 231 11.14 -18.43 -2.39
C ASN A 231 11.05 -16.93 -2.70
N ILE A 232 12.03 -16.15 -2.22
CA ILE A 232 12.06 -14.69 -2.41
C ILE A 232 13.02 -14.34 -3.54
N TYR A 233 14.15 -15.07 -3.64
CA TYR A 233 15.25 -14.72 -4.54
C TYR A 233 15.40 -15.64 -5.76
N LYS A 234 14.72 -16.78 -5.81
CA LYS A 234 14.59 -17.65 -6.98
C LYS A 234 13.19 -17.54 -7.60
#